data_71af1b64c82e47adb1eed3418be4dcec
#
_entry.id   71af1b64c82e47adb1eed3418be4dcec
#
_cell.length_a   1.000
_cell.length_b   1.000
_cell.length_c   1.000
_cell.angle_alpha   90.00
_cell.angle_beta   90.00
_cell.angle_gamma   90.00
#
_symmetry.space_group_name_H-M   'P 1'
#
loop_
_entity.id
_entity.type
_entity.pdbx_description
1 polymer ?
#
loop_
_entity_poly.entity_id
_entity_poly.type
_entity_poly.pdbx_seq_one_letter_code
_entity_poly.pdbx_strand_id
1 'polypeptide(L)'
;MPRSMYNHAESEEDKAKSYLEPDSTELEIISYLNDNFDNVILVTNSNAALELGWVKDYENVKAVLSCTAIESIPYILTGQVNPSGRTVDTFAADASKSPAAQNFGDYQYVDENGELTKYNYVTYEEGIYVGYKYYETRYEDAVLNQGNAGDYDYTEEVVYHWLWSFLHNL
;
A
#
# COMPACT_ATOMS: atom_id res chain seq x y z
N MET A 1 -8.30 7.63 -2.23
CA MET A 1 -9.70 7.76 -1.83
C MET A 1 -9.73 7.91 -0.32
N PRO A 2 -10.30 8.95 0.26
CA PRO A 2 -10.22 9.17 1.70
C PRO A 2 -10.97 8.08 2.47
N ARG A 3 -10.40 7.66 3.59
CA ARG A 3 -10.94 6.62 4.48
C ARG A 3 -12.35 6.94 4.99
N SER A 4 -12.64 8.23 5.13
CA SER A 4 -13.96 8.74 5.53
C SER A 4 -15.13 8.27 4.68
N MET A 5 -14.88 7.81 3.45
CA MET A 5 -15.95 7.29 2.58
C MET A 5 -16.32 5.83 2.87
N TYR A 6 -15.45 5.08 3.55
CA TYR A 6 -15.59 3.63 3.74
C TYR A 6 -15.56 3.17 5.19
N ASN A 7 -14.95 3.94 6.08
CA ASN A 7 -14.84 3.62 7.49
C ASN A 7 -15.48 4.73 8.34
N HIS A 8 -16.00 4.34 9.47
CA HIS A 8 -16.45 5.25 10.52
C HIS A 8 -15.24 5.81 11.28
N ALA A 9 -14.34 6.48 10.56
CA ALA A 9 -13.20 7.14 11.20
C ALA A 9 -13.72 8.21 12.17
N GLU A 10 -13.33 8.10 13.44
CA GLU A 10 -13.82 8.97 14.50
C GLU A 10 -12.99 10.26 14.58
N SER A 11 -11.69 10.18 14.29
CA SER A 11 -10.79 11.34 14.32
C SER A 11 -10.73 12.08 12.98
N GLU A 12 -10.51 13.38 13.01
CA GLU A 12 -10.27 14.17 11.79
C GLU A 12 -8.98 13.77 11.07
N GLU A 13 -7.99 13.30 11.83
CA GLU A 13 -6.74 12.78 11.28
C GLU A 13 -6.99 11.52 10.45
N ASP A 14 -7.72 10.54 10.99
CA ASP A 14 -8.02 9.31 10.26
C ASP A 14 -8.95 9.53 9.07
N LYS A 15 -9.83 10.53 9.13
CA LYS A 15 -10.66 10.93 7.98
C LYS A 15 -9.83 11.46 6.81
N ALA A 16 -8.69 12.07 7.09
CA ALA A 16 -7.79 12.60 6.07
C ALA A 16 -6.92 11.52 5.42
N LYS A 17 -6.72 10.38 6.09
CA LYS A 17 -5.90 9.27 5.59
C LYS A 17 -6.52 8.59 4.37
N SER A 18 -5.65 7.99 3.56
CA SER A 18 -6.05 7.07 2.49
C SER A 18 -6.68 5.79 3.08
N TYR A 19 -7.56 5.16 2.32
CA TYR A 19 -8.05 3.81 2.66
C TYR A 19 -6.92 2.77 2.78
N LEU A 20 -5.81 3.00 2.11
CA LEU A 20 -4.66 2.09 2.09
C LEU A 20 -3.73 2.26 3.31
N GLU A 21 -3.85 3.37 4.04
CA GLU A 21 -3.09 3.65 5.25
C GLU A 21 -3.75 3.03 6.49
N PRO A 22 -2.98 2.65 7.52
CA PRO A 22 -3.54 2.25 8.81
C PRO A 22 -4.17 3.44 9.53
N ASP A 23 -5.24 3.19 10.29
CA ASP A 23 -5.80 4.20 11.17
C ASP A 23 -5.04 4.30 12.51
N SER A 24 -5.41 5.29 13.32
CA SER A 24 -4.77 5.52 14.61
C SER A 24 -4.93 4.34 15.57
N THR A 25 -6.09 3.67 15.55
CA THR A 25 -6.36 2.51 16.41
C THR A 25 -5.51 1.30 16.01
N GLU A 26 -5.38 1.06 14.70
CA GLU A 26 -4.52 0.00 14.16
C GLU A 26 -3.06 0.23 14.56
N LEU A 27 -2.56 1.46 14.42
CA LEU A 27 -1.20 1.81 14.81
C LEU A 27 -0.97 1.70 16.32
N GLU A 28 -1.95 2.07 17.16
CA GLU A 28 -1.87 1.91 18.61
C GLU A 28 -1.77 0.44 19.00
N ILE A 29 -2.56 -0.44 18.39
CA ILE A 29 -2.50 -1.89 18.61
C ILE A 29 -1.12 -2.43 18.23
N ILE A 30 -0.60 -2.04 17.07
CA ILE A 30 0.69 -2.51 16.57
C ILE A 30 1.83 -2.03 17.48
N SER A 31 1.79 -0.76 17.92
CA SER A 31 2.74 -0.21 18.86
C SER A 31 2.74 -1.00 20.18
N TYR A 32 1.56 -1.26 20.72
CA TYR A 32 1.45 -2.07 21.94
C TYR A 32 2.03 -3.48 21.75
N LEU A 33 1.74 -4.12 20.61
CA LEU A 33 2.28 -5.45 20.33
C LEU A 33 3.80 -5.43 20.15
N ASN A 34 4.33 -4.45 19.45
CA ASN A 34 5.76 -4.27 19.28
C ASN A 34 6.49 -4.10 20.61
N ASP A 35 5.90 -3.36 21.55
CA ASP A 35 6.52 -3.07 22.84
C ASP A 35 6.46 -4.24 23.82
N ASN A 36 5.56 -5.19 23.61
CA ASN A 36 5.31 -6.28 24.56
C ASN A 36 5.68 -7.68 24.04
N PHE A 37 6.01 -7.83 22.74
CA PHE A 37 6.31 -9.12 22.13
C PHE A 37 7.52 -9.01 21.21
N ASP A 38 8.43 -9.99 21.29
CA ASP A 38 9.66 -10.03 20.47
C ASP A 38 9.39 -10.45 19.03
N ASN A 39 8.29 -11.13 18.75
CA ASN A 39 7.93 -11.63 17.43
C ASN A 39 6.46 -11.34 17.16
N VAL A 40 6.19 -10.41 16.27
CA VAL A 40 4.87 -10.04 15.80
C VAL A 40 4.75 -10.43 14.34
N ILE A 41 3.66 -11.09 13.97
CA ILE A 41 3.31 -11.39 12.58
C ILE A 41 2.04 -10.62 12.25
N LEU A 42 2.15 -9.72 11.29
CA LEU A 42 1.01 -8.95 10.80
C LEU A 42 0.30 -9.76 9.71
N VAL A 43 -1.00 -9.95 9.87
CA VAL A 43 -1.85 -10.58 8.85
C VAL A 43 -2.80 -9.55 8.28
N THR A 44 -2.66 -9.25 7.00
CA THR A 44 -3.55 -8.33 6.29
C THR A 44 -4.58 -9.11 5.48
N ASN A 45 -5.86 -8.85 5.71
CA ASN A 45 -6.97 -9.41 4.94
C ASN A 45 -7.57 -8.30 4.07
N SER A 46 -6.95 -8.06 2.93
CA SER A 46 -7.35 -7.00 2.00
C SER A 46 -7.19 -7.47 0.56
N ASN A 47 -8.09 -7.01 -0.31
CA ASN A 47 -7.98 -7.17 -1.76
C ASN A 47 -7.13 -6.05 -2.42
N ALA A 48 -6.68 -5.08 -1.64
CA ALA A 48 -5.86 -3.97 -2.10
C ALA A 48 -4.44 -4.09 -1.55
N ALA A 49 -3.46 -3.60 -2.31
CA ALA A 49 -2.10 -3.42 -1.84
C ALA A 49 -2.07 -2.26 -0.83
N LEU A 50 -2.08 -2.60 0.46
CA LEU A 50 -2.02 -1.62 1.54
C LEU A 50 -0.66 -0.93 1.58
N GLU A 51 -0.63 0.28 2.09
CA GLU A 51 0.62 0.95 2.42
C GLU A 51 1.27 0.28 3.63
N LEU A 52 2.47 -0.25 3.44
CA LEU A 52 3.19 -0.98 4.48
C LEU A 52 4.54 -0.33 4.84
N GLY A 53 4.81 0.88 4.34
CA GLY A 53 6.05 1.61 4.61
C GLY A 53 6.33 1.84 6.09
N TRP A 54 5.29 2.02 6.87
CA TRP A 54 5.32 2.22 8.31
C TRP A 54 5.79 0.99 9.10
N VAL A 55 5.71 -0.23 8.52
CA VAL A 55 6.11 -1.47 9.19
C VAL A 55 7.58 -1.46 9.60
N LYS A 56 8.44 -0.78 8.85
CA LYS A 56 9.88 -0.64 9.14
C LYS A 56 10.17 0.03 10.47
N ASP A 57 9.22 0.80 11.00
CA ASP A 57 9.36 1.50 12.28
C ASP A 57 9.12 0.59 13.49
N TYR A 58 8.66 -0.65 13.26
CA TYR A 58 8.32 -1.65 14.28
C TYR A 58 9.25 -2.86 14.18
N GLU A 59 10.36 -2.82 14.90
CA GLU A 59 11.44 -3.84 14.80
C GLU A 59 10.99 -5.27 15.16
N ASN A 60 9.95 -5.42 15.97
CA ASN A 60 9.40 -6.69 16.40
C ASN A 60 8.33 -7.24 15.45
N VAL A 61 7.92 -6.49 14.43
CA VAL A 61 7.12 -7.02 13.32
C VAL A 61 8.05 -7.78 12.37
N LYS A 62 8.09 -9.10 12.51
CA LYS A 62 9.04 -9.97 11.78
C LYS A 62 8.53 -10.42 10.42
N ALA A 63 7.22 -10.41 10.21
CA ALA A 63 6.61 -10.81 8.94
C ALA A 63 5.27 -10.13 8.71
N VAL A 64 4.93 -9.96 7.43
CA VAL A 64 3.60 -9.57 6.98
C VAL A 64 3.08 -10.66 6.06
N LEU A 65 1.91 -11.19 6.38
CA LEU A 65 1.20 -12.18 5.57
C LEU A 65 -0.05 -11.52 4.97
N SER A 66 -0.06 -11.34 3.66
CA SER A 66 -1.23 -10.84 2.94
C SER A 66 -2.07 -12.01 2.45
N CYS A 67 -3.35 -12.01 2.78
CA CYS A 67 -4.26 -13.07 2.39
C CYS A 67 -5.68 -12.53 2.14
N THR A 68 -6.41 -13.24 1.30
CA THR A 68 -7.85 -13.02 1.06
C THR A 68 -8.70 -14.16 1.65
N ALA A 69 -8.07 -15.28 2.04
CA ALA A 69 -8.71 -16.45 2.64
C ALA A 69 -7.98 -16.83 3.94
N ILE A 70 -8.73 -16.88 5.03
CA ILE A 70 -8.18 -17.00 6.39
C ILE A 70 -7.87 -18.45 6.76
N GLU A 71 -8.49 -19.43 6.11
CA GLU A 71 -8.41 -20.85 6.50
C GLU A 71 -6.99 -21.43 6.45
N SER A 72 -6.13 -20.90 5.59
CA SER A 72 -4.76 -21.37 5.42
C SER A 72 -3.77 -20.80 6.43
N ILE A 73 -4.09 -19.72 7.12
CA ILE A 73 -3.19 -19.00 8.01
C ILE A 73 -2.65 -19.88 9.13
N PRO A 74 -3.48 -20.64 9.88
CA PRO A 74 -2.96 -21.50 10.96
C PRO A 74 -1.94 -22.52 10.48
N TYR A 75 -2.10 -23.06 9.28
CA TYR A 75 -1.18 -24.05 8.71
C TYR A 75 0.16 -23.42 8.30
N ILE A 76 0.13 -22.17 7.85
CA ILE A 76 1.34 -21.41 7.52
C ILE A 76 2.08 -21.04 8.80
N LEU A 77 1.38 -20.48 9.79
CA LEU A 77 1.99 -20.05 11.05
C LEU A 77 2.57 -21.21 11.87
N THR A 78 2.00 -22.42 11.73
CA THR A 78 2.52 -23.63 12.39
C THR A 78 3.56 -24.39 11.56
N GLY A 79 3.93 -23.88 10.39
CA GLY A 79 4.92 -24.51 9.51
C GLY A 79 4.45 -25.79 8.81
N GLN A 80 3.15 -26.10 8.85
CA GLN A 80 2.61 -27.27 8.16
C GLN A 80 2.53 -27.07 6.64
N VAL A 81 2.40 -25.81 6.20
CA VAL A 81 2.37 -25.41 4.79
C VAL A 81 3.35 -24.26 4.60
N ASN A 82 4.22 -24.40 3.62
CA ASN A 82 5.06 -23.29 3.17
C ASN A 82 4.32 -22.52 2.03
N PRO A 83 3.95 -21.25 2.23
CA PRO A 83 3.23 -20.52 1.22
C PRO A 83 4.13 -20.29 0.00
N SER A 84 3.62 -20.62 -1.19
CA SER A 84 4.30 -20.38 -2.47
C SER A 84 3.72 -19.18 -3.23
N GLY A 85 2.65 -18.60 -2.73
CA GLY A 85 2.02 -17.40 -3.30
C GLY A 85 2.94 -16.20 -3.25
N ARG A 86 2.82 -15.35 -4.26
CA ARG A 86 3.54 -14.09 -4.37
C ARG A 86 2.54 -12.98 -4.57
N THR A 87 2.89 -11.78 -4.13
CA THR A 87 2.09 -10.59 -4.44
C THR A 87 2.10 -10.35 -5.94
N VAL A 88 0.94 -9.99 -6.48
CA VAL A 88 0.76 -9.63 -7.89
C VAL A 88 0.76 -8.12 -8.09
N ASP A 89 0.69 -7.38 -6.99
CA ASP A 89 0.74 -5.92 -6.95
C ASP A 89 2.01 -5.43 -6.26
N THR A 90 2.43 -4.22 -6.60
CA THR A 90 3.50 -3.52 -5.88
C THR A 90 2.92 -2.88 -4.62
N PHE A 91 3.50 -3.21 -3.47
CA PHE A 91 3.19 -2.56 -2.21
C PHE A 91 4.08 -1.33 -2.06
N ALA A 92 3.52 -0.17 -2.34
CA ALA A 92 4.23 1.10 -2.20
C ALA A 92 4.37 1.51 -0.73
N ALA A 93 5.44 2.23 -0.42
CA ALA A 93 5.61 2.87 0.88
C ALA A 93 4.56 3.98 1.08
N ASP A 94 4.29 4.70 0.00
CA ASP A 94 3.29 5.76 -0.07
C ASP A 94 2.59 5.65 -1.43
N ALA A 95 1.39 5.12 -1.44
CA ALA A 95 0.60 4.89 -2.65
C ALA A 95 0.18 6.21 -3.32
N SER A 96 0.15 7.33 -2.58
CA SER A 96 -0.22 8.64 -3.11
C SER A 96 0.78 9.17 -4.14
N LYS A 97 2.02 8.67 -4.11
CA LYS A 97 3.08 9.07 -5.06
C LYS A 97 2.92 8.45 -6.45
N SER A 98 2.10 7.43 -6.61
CA SER A 98 1.89 6.80 -7.91
C SER A 98 1.18 7.74 -8.88
N PRO A 99 1.49 7.70 -10.19
CA PRO A 99 0.81 8.54 -11.18
C PRO A 99 -0.71 8.38 -11.18
N ALA A 100 -1.19 7.15 -11.00
CA ALA A 100 -2.62 6.87 -10.93
C ALA A 100 -3.29 7.58 -9.73
N ALA A 101 -2.62 7.61 -8.56
CA ALA A 101 -3.11 8.33 -7.39
C ALA A 101 -3.07 9.84 -7.57
N GLN A 102 -2.02 10.37 -8.20
CA GLN A 102 -1.88 11.80 -8.49
C GLN A 102 -2.93 12.30 -9.48
N ASN A 103 -3.33 11.46 -10.44
CA ASN A 103 -4.35 11.78 -11.43
C ASN A 103 -5.77 11.53 -10.92
N PHE A 104 -5.93 10.91 -9.77
CA PHE A 104 -7.24 10.62 -9.20
C PHE A 104 -7.78 11.86 -8.48
N GLY A 105 -8.92 12.38 -8.96
CA GLY A 105 -9.55 13.57 -8.40
C GLY A 105 -11.05 13.63 -8.68
N ASP A 106 -11.71 14.58 -8.04
CA ASP A 106 -13.13 14.87 -8.21
C ASP A 106 -13.34 15.78 -9.44
N TYR A 107 -13.13 15.23 -10.62
CA TYR A 107 -13.36 15.94 -11.87
C TYR A 107 -14.83 15.86 -12.26
N GLN A 108 -15.48 16.99 -12.38
CA GLN A 108 -16.88 17.07 -12.80
C GLN A 108 -17.01 17.82 -14.13
N TYR A 109 -17.93 17.35 -14.96
CA TYR A 109 -18.30 18.10 -16.14
C TYR A 109 -19.05 19.37 -15.76
N VAL A 110 -18.82 20.41 -16.52
CA VAL A 110 -19.60 21.64 -16.48
C VAL A 110 -20.60 21.66 -17.63
N ASP A 111 -21.75 22.26 -17.41
CA ASP A 111 -22.76 22.47 -18.44
C ASP A 111 -22.41 23.68 -19.33
N GLU A 112 -23.29 24.02 -20.26
CA GLU A 112 -23.15 25.16 -21.19
C GLU A 112 -23.14 26.51 -20.49
N ASN A 113 -23.61 26.59 -19.24
CA ASN A 113 -23.62 27.79 -18.41
C ASN A 113 -22.40 27.91 -17.50
N GLY A 114 -21.53 26.89 -17.49
CA GLY A 114 -20.37 26.79 -16.61
C GLY A 114 -20.67 26.23 -15.21
N GLU A 115 -21.87 25.71 -14.99
CA GLU A 115 -22.27 25.10 -13.72
C GLU A 115 -21.84 23.63 -13.65
N LEU A 116 -21.40 23.19 -12.45
CA LEU A 116 -21.01 21.79 -12.23
C LEU A 116 -22.20 20.84 -12.40
N THR A 117 -22.03 19.82 -13.20
CA THR A 117 -23.02 18.75 -13.36
C THR A 117 -22.82 17.67 -12.28
N LYS A 118 -23.76 16.72 -12.20
CA LYS A 118 -23.63 15.53 -11.35
C LYS A 118 -22.74 14.42 -11.95
N TYR A 119 -22.19 14.62 -13.14
CA TYR A 119 -21.40 13.63 -13.85
C TYR A 119 -19.92 13.88 -13.64
N ASN A 120 -19.23 12.85 -13.15
CA ASN A 120 -17.78 12.86 -12.97
C ASN A 120 -17.08 12.20 -14.16
N TYR A 121 -15.79 12.50 -14.30
CA TYR A 121 -14.90 11.84 -15.24
C TYR A 121 -13.55 11.56 -14.58
N VAL A 122 -12.80 10.64 -15.16
CA VAL A 122 -11.44 10.30 -14.74
C VAL A 122 -10.53 10.43 -15.96
N THR A 123 -9.37 11.02 -15.76
CA THR A 123 -8.29 11.06 -16.76
C THR A 123 -7.27 9.98 -16.46
N TYR A 124 -6.81 9.27 -17.50
CA TYR A 124 -5.78 8.21 -17.40
C TYR A 124 -4.46 8.75 -17.98
N GLU A 125 -3.94 9.82 -17.37
CA GLU A 125 -2.72 10.49 -17.84
C GLU A 125 -1.47 9.64 -17.62
N GLU A 126 -1.51 8.71 -16.65
CA GLU A 126 -0.45 7.74 -16.35
C GLU A 126 -0.15 6.78 -17.51
N GLY A 127 -1.08 6.58 -18.43
CA GLY A 127 -0.91 5.68 -19.56
C GLY A 127 -0.63 4.24 -19.13
N ILE A 128 0.52 3.69 -19.55
CA ILE A 128 0.94 2.33 -19.17
C ILE A 128 1.65 2.24 -17.82
N TYR A 129 1.98 3.39 -17.21
CA TYR A 129 2.79 3.45 -15.99
C TYR A 129 1.91 3.28 -14.75
N VAL A 130 1.35 2.08 -14.58
CA VAL A 130 0.49 1.69 -13.48
C VAL A 130 1.15 0.56 -12.69
N GLY A 131 1.11 0.62 -11.36
CA GLY A 131 1.66 -0.39 -10.48
C GLY A 131 3.15 -0.64 -10.74
N TYR A 132 3.56 -1.90 -10.85
CA TYR A 132 4.96 -2.27 -11.05
C TYR A 132 5.61 -1.61 -12.28
N LYS A 133 4.87 -1.33 -13.34
CA LYS A 133 5.40 -0.67 -14.55
C LYS A 133 5.94 0.72 -14.26
N TYR A 134 5.31 1.44 -13.34
CA TYR A 134 5.82 2.73 -12.89
C TYR A 134 7.10 2.57 -12.06
N TYR A 135 7.05 1.78 -11.00
CA TYR A 135 8.16 1.65 -10.05
C TYR A 135 9.40 1.03 -10.69
N GLU A 136 9.24 -0.03 -11.49
CA GLU A 136 10.36 -0.68 -12.18
C GLU A 136 10.99 0.23 -13.24
N THR A 137 10.18 0.98 -13.99
CA THR A 137 10.72 1.93 -14.97
C THR A 137 11.51 3.04 -14.29
N ARG A 138 11.00 3.56 -13.17
CA ARG A 138 11.73 4.57 -12.38
C ARG A 138 13.04 4.03 -11.82
N TYR A 139 13.04 2.81 -11.34
CA TYR A 139 14.24 2.13 -10.88
C TYR A 139 15.27 2.00 -12.01
N GLU A 140 14.85 1.51 -13.17
CA GLU A 140 15.73 1.35 -14.33
C GLU A 140 16.30 2.70 -14.79
N ASP A 141 15.47 3.73 -14.88
CA ASP A 141 15.90 5.08 -15.24
C ASP A 141 16.91 5.65 -14.23
N ALA A 142 16.72 5.42 -12.93
CA ALA A 142 17.68 5.85 -11.91
C ALA A 142 19.02 5.11 -12.05
N VAL A 143 18.99 3.79 -12.23
CA VAL A 143 20.20 2.97 -12.38
C VAL A 143 21.00 3.32 -13.64
N LEU A 144 20.29 3.56 -14.75
CA LEU A 144 20.90 3.90 -16.04
C LEU A 144 21.18 5.40 -16.20
N ASN A 145 20.81 6.21 -15.21
CA ASN A 145 20.91 7.66 -15.23
C ASN A 145 20.29 8.28 -16.50
N GLN A 146 19.06 7.86 -16.79
CA GLN A 146 18.28 8.32 -17.94
C GLN A 146 16.87 8.73 -17.49
N GLY A 147 16.08 9.26 -18.43
CA GLY A 147 14.72 9.70 -18.12
C GLY A 147 14.70 10.87 -17.13
N ASN A 148 13.75 10.85 -16.21
CA ASN A 148 13.54 11.90 -15.20
C ASN A 148 13.37 11.32 -13.79
N ALA A 149 13.97 10.16 -13.52
CA ALA A 149 13.85 9.50 -12.21
C ALA A 149 14.48 10.34 -11.07
N GLY A 150 15.51 11.17 -11.40
CA GLY A 150 16.20 11.98 -10.38
C GLY A 150 16.86 11.10 -9.33
N ASP A 151 16.61 11.42 -8.07
CA ASP A 151 17.15 10.74 -6.87
C ASP A 151 16.19 9.62 -6.39
N TYR A 152 15.44 8.99 -7.30
CA TYR A 152 14.53 7.92 -6.97
C TYR A 152 15.27 6.76 -6.28
N ASP A 153 14.82 6.43 -5.07
CA ASP A 153 15.30 5.28 -4.32
C ASP A 153 14.22 4.21 -4.26
N TYR A 154 14.45 3.14 -4.99
CA TYR A 154 13.51 2.02 -5.08
C TYR A 154 13.22 1.39 -3.71
N THR A 155 14.22 1.32 -2.83
CA THR A 155 14.10 0.68 -1.51
C THR A 155 13.26 1.50 -0.54
N GLU A 156 13.12 2.80 -0.77
CA GLU A 156 12.28 3.69 0.00
C GLU A 156 10.87 3.84 -0.58
N GLU A 157 10.70 3.57 -1.87
CA GLU A 157 9.42 3.73 -2.56
C GLU A 157 8.60 2.44 -2.64
N VAL A 158 9.28 1.27 -2.64
CA VAL A 158 8.66 -0.05 -2.72
C VAL A 158 9.01 -0.88 -1.49
N VAL A 159 8.00 -1.22 -0.70
CA VAL A 159 8.22 -1.92 0.57
C VAL A 159 8.39 -3.41 0.37
N TYR A 160 7.59 -4.01 -0.51
CA TYR A 160 7.60 -5.46 -0.71
C TYR A 160 7.54 -5.81 -2.19
N HIS A 161 8.69 -6.16 -2.69
CA HIS A 161 8.86 -6.84 -3.97
C HIS A 161 8.64 -8.33 -3.85
N TRP A 162 8.94 -8.87 -2.64
CA TRP A 162 8.96 -10.29 -2.36
C TRP A 162 8.47 -10.54 -0.94
N LEU A 163 7.22 -10.81 -0.73
CA LEU A 163 6.71 -11.32 0.56
C LEU A 163 7.49 -12.57 1.03
N TRP A 164 8.28 -13.15 0.14
CA TRP A 164 9.12 -14.34 0.35
C TRP A 164 10.33 -14.10 1.22
N SER A 165 10.85 -12.91 1.30
CA SER A 165 12.07 -12.66 2.07
C SER A 165 11.83 -12.61 3.58
N PHE A 166 10.60 -12.44 4.04
CA PHE A 166 10.27 -12.38 5.46
C PHE A 166 10.07 -13.75 6.12
N LEU A 167 9.64 -14.76 5.37
CA LEU A 167 9.47 -16.11 5.89
C LEU A 167 10.79 -16.90 5.99
N HIS A 168 11.90 -16.34 5.52
CA HIS A 168 13.20 -17.02 5.51
C HIS A 168 14.01 -16.83 6.80
N ASN A 169 13.57 -15.95 7.69
CA ASN A 169 14.26 -15.59 8.95
C ASN A 169 13.48 -15.99 10.21
N LEU A 170 12.43 -16.81 10.08
CA LEU A 170 11.73 -17.41 11.21
C LEU A 170 12.28 -18.79 11.53
#